data_7a278f0f336c3236e87d1b66062e1fe7
#
_entry.id   7a278f0f336c3236e87d1b66062e1fe7
#
_cell.length_a   1.000
_cell.length_b   1.000
_cell.length_c   1.000
_cell.angle_alpha   90.00
_cell.angle_beta   90.00
_cell.angle_gamma   90.00
#
_symmetry.space_group_name_H-M   'P 1'
#
loop_
_entity.id
_entity.type
_entity.pdbx_description
1 polymer ?
#
loop_
_entity_poly.entity_id
_entity_poly.type
_entity_poly.pdbx_seq_one_letter_code
_entity_poly.pdbx_strand_id
1 'polypeptide(L)'
;MKFALFGNTYQAKKSAHVERLLSILSQHNAEVHICREFYEFLTDDLKISIRHAGVFDGNNFEADMILSIGGDGTFLKAASRVGSRNIPRLGINTGRLGFLADVSPEEMEDTFNDIYNGNYRIEDRSVLQVSCKEQELKGYPFGLNEIAVLKRDSSSMISIHTAINGAYLTTYQADGLVIATPTGSTAYSLSIGGPVIVPHSNTIAITPVAPHSLNVRPIVINDDWEITLDIESRSHNFLIAIDGRSETCREGSRLTIRKADYKINVVKRNSHIFFNTLRNKMMWGADGRG
;
A
#
# COMPACT_ATOMS: atom_id res chain seq x y z
N MET A 1 -4.65 21.67 -14.22
CA MET A 1 -4.90 20.35 -13.60
C MET A 1 -5.34 20.56 -12.16
N LYS A 2 -6.26 19.71 -11.69
CA LYS A 2 -6.79 19.69 -10.33
C LYS A 2 -6.14 18.56 -9.54
N PHE A 3 -5.50 18.87 -8.43
CA PHE A 3 -4.83 17.90 -7.58
C PHE A 3 -5.50 17.78 -6.22
N ALA A 4 -5.65 16.54 -5.72
CA ALA A 4 -6.01 16.29 -4.34
C ALA A 4 -4.76 15.84 -3.56
N LEU A 5 -4.38 16.62 -2.55
CA LEU A 5 -3.14 16.47 -1.80
C LEU A 5 -3.39 15.78 -0.46
N PHE A 6 -2.67 14.68 -0.25
CA PHE A 6 -2.58 13.95 1.01
C PHE A 6 -1.16 14.03 1.55
N GLY A 7 -1.00 14.19 2.84
CA GLY A 7 0.31 14.29 3.45
C GLY A 7 0.46 13.53 4.76
N ASN A 8 1.71 13.38 5.19
CA ASN A 8 2.06 12.79 6.46
C ASN A 8 2.07 13.88 7.54
N THR A 9 1.35 13.67 8.63
CA THR A 9 1.22 14.60 9.78
C THR A 9 2.25 14.37 10.89
N TYR A 10 3.18 13.42 10.74
CA TYR A 10 4.15 13.07 11.79
C TYR A 10 5.57 13.65 11.61
N GLN A 11 5.83 14.37 10.51
CA GLN A 11 7.19 14.79 10.14
C GLN A 11 7.34 16.31 9.96
N ALA A 12 7.21 17.05 11.05
CA ALA A 12 7.35 18.52 11.08
C ALA A 12 8.70 19.02 10.47
N LYS A 13 9.79 18.25 10.60
CA LYS A 13 11.12 18.60 10.06
C LYS A 13 11.20 18.65 8.53
N LYS A 14 10.14 18.31 7.80
CA LYS A 14 10.12 18.22 6.33
C LYS A 14 9.21 19.25 5.66
N SER A 15 8.89 20.33 6.36
CA SER A 15 8.09 21.46 5.84
C SER A 15 8.63 22.00 4.52
N ALA A 16 9.95 22.12 4.38
CA ALA A 16 10.59 22.64 3.16
C ALA A 16 10.22 21.83 1.89
N HIS A 17 10.02 20.52 1.99
CA HIS A 17 9.61 19.71 0.83
C HIS A 17 8.15 19.98 0.44
N VAL A 18 7.28 20.22 1.43
CA VAL A 18 5.88 20.59 1.18
C VAL A 18 5.81 21.98 0.57
N GLU A 19 6.54 22.94 1.11
CA GLU A 19 6.60 24.32 0.56
C GLU A 19 7.12 24.32 -0.89
N ARG A 20 8.16 23.53 -1.18
CA ARG A 20 8.67 23.35 -2.54
C ARG A 20 7.60 22.76 -3.47
N LEU A 21 6.88 21.71 -3.04
CA LEU A 21 5.79 21.15 -3.83
C LEU A 21 4.70 22.18 -4.13
N LEU A 22 4.25 22.92 -3.11
CA LEU A 22 3.23 23.96 -3.28
C LEU A 22 3.69 25.09 -4.20
N SER A 23 4.98 25.45 -4.14
CA SER A 23 5.58 26.43 -5.05
C SER A 23 5.54 25.95 -6.49
N ILE A 24 5.96 24.70 -6.76
CA ILE A 24 5.91 24.08 -8.10
C ILE A 24 4.47 24.05 -8.63
N LEU A 25 3.51 23.61 -7.81
CA LEU A 25 2.11 23.57 -8.21
C LEU A 25 1.55 24.96 -8.53
N SER A 26 1.96 25.99 -7.76
CA SER A 26 1.57 27.37 -7.99
C SER A 26 2.15 27.93 -9.31
N GLN A 27 3.40 27.60 -9.65
CA GLN A 27 4.02 28.01 -10.93
C GLN A 27 3.27 27.46 -12.14
N HIS A 28 2.70 26.25 -12.01
CA HIS A 28 1.89 25.61 -13.04
C HIS A 28 0.39 26.03 -13.00
N ASN A 29 0.01 27.01 -12.16
CA ASN A 29 -1.37 27.43 -11.95
C ASN A 29 -2.30 26.24 -11.61
N ALA A 30 -1.82 25.28 -10.82
CA ALA A 30 -2.58 24.11 -10.42
C ALA A 30 -3.72 24.47 -9.46
N GLU A 31 -4.87 23.83 -9.61
CA GLU A 31 -5.93 23.84 -8.61
C GLU A 31 -5.64 22.77 -7.55
N VAL A 32 -5.36 23.21 -6.32
CA VAL A 32 -4.94 22.31 -5.24
C VAL A 32 -6.03 22.22 -4.18
N HIS A 33 -6.55 21.01 -3.98
CA HIS A 33 -7.43 20.67 -2.86
C HIS A 33 -6.66 19.83 -1.85
N ILE A 34 -6.78 20.16 -0.56
CA ILE A 34 -5.97 19.55 0.48
C ILE A 34 -6.87 18.75 1.42
N CYS A 35 -6.47 17.52 1.74
CA CYS A 35 -7.13 16.73 2.79
C CYS A 35 -7.09 17.48 4.12
N ARG A 36 -8.24 17.60 4.84
CA ARG A 36 -8.38 18.39 6.07
C ARG A 36 -7.31 18.08 7.10
N GLU A 37 -7.08 16.83 7.43
CA GLU A 37 -6.07 16.44 8.42
C GLU A 37 -4.67 16.98 8.08
N PHE A 38 -4.33 16.99 6.79
CA PHE A 38 -3.05 17.50 6.33
C PHE A 38 -3.04 19.03 6.27
N TYR A 39 -4.14 19.65 5.90
CA TYR A 39 -4.28 21.10 5.92
C TYR A 39 -4.10 21.67 7.32
N GLU A 40 -4.82 21.12 8.32
CA GLU A 40 -4.70 21.52 9.73
C GLU A 40 -3.26 21.35 10.23
N PHE A 41 -2.61 20.23 9.93
CA PHE A 41 -1.19 20.03 10.26
C PHE A 41 -0.29 21.12 9.66
N LEU A 42 -0.50 21.51 8.40
CA LEU A 42 0.30 22.54 7.75
C LEU A 42 0.05 23.94 8.33
N THR A 43 -1.19 24.29 8.63
CA THR A 43 -1.57 25.62 9.11
C THR A 43 -1.40 25.77 10.63
N ASP A 44 -1.78 24.75 11.40
CA ASP A 44 -1.86 24.84 12.85
C ASP A 44 -0.56 24.42 13.53
N ASP A 45 0.09 23.36 13.03
CA ASP A 45 1.33 22.85 13.60
C ASP A 45 2.58 23.52 12.98
N LEU A 46 2.61 23.59 11.64
CA LEU A 46 3.78 24.10 10.90
C LEU A 46 3.72 25.60 10.60
N LYS A 47 2.56 26.26 10.81
CA LYS A 47 2.34 27.68 10.54
C LYS A 47 2.65 28.10 9.10
N ILE A 48 2.45 27.19 8.14
CA ILE A 48 2.66 27.45 6.71
C ILE A 48 1.41 28.10 6.14
N SER A 49 1.60 29.26 5.49
CA SER A 49 0.52 29.89 4.71
C SER A 49 0.38 29.19 3.36
N ILE A 50 -0.81 28.67 3.09
CA ILE A 50 -1.04 27.84 1.90
C ILE A 50 -2.06 28.53 0.98
N ARG A 51 -1.66 28.73 -0.27
CA ARG A 51 -2.62 29.05 -1.35
C ARG A 51 -3.24 27.74 -1.84
N HIS A 52 -4.54 27.56 -1.66
CA HIS A 52 -5.28 26.37 -2.07
C HIS A 52 -6.65 26.77 -2.64
N ALA A 53 -7.24 25.88 -3.44
CA ALA A 53 -8.57 26.05 -3.99
C ALA A 53 -9.66 25.57 -3.03
N GLY A 54 -9.35 24.57 -2.19
CA GLY A 54 -10.28 24.04 -1.21
C GLY A 54 -9.66 23.03 -0.25
N VAL A 55 -10.41 22.73 0.78
CA VAL A 55 -10.11 21.65 1.76
C VAL A 55 -11.24 20.64 1.67
N PHE A 56 -10.91 19.35 1.67
CA PHE A 56 -11.89 18.28 1.60
C PHE A 56 -11.79 17.30 2.77
N ASP A 57 -12.96 16.80 3.16
CA ASP A 57 -13.13 15.76 4.15
C ASP A 57 -13.55 14.43 3.50
N GLY A 58 -13.31 13.33 4.18
CA GLY A 58 -13.78 12.02 3.74
C GLY A 58 -13.28 11.65 2.34
N ASN A 59 -14.14 10.97 1.60
CA ASN A 59 -13.82 10.42 0.28
C ASN A 59 -14.50 11.16 -0.87
N ASN A 60 -15.29 12.20 -0.57
CA ASN A 60 -16.03 12.96 -1.58
C ASN A 60 -15.22 14.18 -2.04
N PHE A 61 -14.38 13.98 -3.04
CA PHE A 61 -13.61 15.02 -3.72
C PHE A 61 -13.38 14.63 -5.19
N GLU A 62 -13.09 15.64 -6.01
CA GLU A 62 -12.74 15.47 -7.41
C GLU A 62 -11.30 15.93 -7.64
N ALA A 63 -10.57 15.21 -8.49
CA ALA A 63 -9.22 15.56 -8.90
C ALA A 63 -8.85 14.86 -10.23
N ASP A 64 -7.97 15.48 -11.00
CA ASP A 64 -7.33 14.85 -12.16
C ASP A 64 -6.24 13.87 -11.70
N MET A 65 -5.60 14.18 -10.57
CA MET A 65 -4.51 13.37 -10.01
C MET A 65 -4.45 13.52 -8.48
N ILE A 66 -4.10 12.43 -7.80
CA ILE A 66 -3.81 12.41 -6.36
C ILE A 66 -2.32 12.59 -6.16
N LEU A 67 -1.95 13.46 -5.22
CA LEU A 67 -0.58 13.60 -4.75
C LEU A 67 -0.50 13.12 -3.30
N SER A 68 0.37 12.18 -3.01
CA SER A 68 0.70 11.80 -1.64
C SER A 68 2.12 12.22 -1.31
N ILE A 69 2.30 13.10 -0.32
CA ILE A 69 3.60 13.57 0.15
C ILE A 69 3.93 12.92 1.50
N GLY A 70 4.96 12.06 1.49
CA GLY A 70 5.32 11.26 2.67
C GLY A 70 6.07 10.00 2.28
N GLY A 71 5.71 8.86 2.85
CA GLY A 71 6.22 7.53 2.48
C GLY A 71 5.13 6.64 1.90
N ASP A 72 5.46 5.36 1.68
CA ASP A 72 4.51 4.37 1.15
C ASP A 72 3.23 4.26 2.00
N GLY A 73 3.31 4.40 3.34
CA GLY A 73 2.12 4.41 4.21
C GLY A 73 1.16 5.58 3.93
N THR A 74 1.68 6.76 3.57
CA THR A 74 0.84 7.92 3.16
C THR A 74 0.16 7.62 1.82
N PHE A 75 0.88 7.00 0.91
CA PHE A 75 0.33 6.56 -0.37
C PHE A 75 -0.80 5.54 -0.18
N LEU A 76 -0.60 4.53 0.67
CA LEU A 76 -1.62 3.53 1.01
C LEU A 76 -2.88 4.17 1.62
N LYS A 77 -2.71 5.14 2.54
CA LYS A 77 -3.82 5.90 3.12
C LYS A 77 -4.59 6.68 2.03
N ALA A 78 -3.89 7.37 1.14
CA ALA A 78 -4.51 8.06 0.02
C ALA A 78 -5.22 7.07 -0.92
N ALA A 79 -4.59 5.94 -1.25
CA ALA A 79 -5.15 4.90 -2.11
C ALA A 79 -6.46 4.34 -1.55
N SER A 80 -6.53 4.04 -0.26
CA SER A 80 -7.76 3.53 0.38
C SER A 80 -8.90 4.55 0.37
N ARG A 81 -8.61 5.85 0.51
CA ARG A 81 -9.62 6.92 0.44
C ARG A 81 -10.12 7.20 -0.98
N VAL A 82 -9.29 7.02 -1.97
CA VAL A 82 -9.67 7.11 -3.39
C VAL A 82 -10.50 5.89 -3.81
N GLY A 83 -10.14 4.72 -3.30
CA GLY A 83 -10.85 3.48 -3.58
C GLY A 83 -10.83 3.10 -5.07
N SER A 84 -11.98 2.64 -5.57
CA SER A 84 -12.16 2.19 -6.96
C SER A 84 -12.22 3.32 -8.00
N ARG A 85 -12.17 4.60 -7.57
CA ARG A 85 -12.16 5.72 -8.51
C ARG A 85 -10.89 5.69 -9.37
N ASN A 86 -11.07 5.79 -10.65
CA ASN A 86 -9.98 5.72 -11.64
C ASN A 86 -9.19 7.04 -11.70
N ILE A 87 -8.68 7.53 -10.56
CA ILE A 87 -7.88 8.75 -10.46
C ILE A 87 -6.41 8.34 -10.30
N PRO A 88 -5.49 8.77 -11.19
CA PRO A 88 -4.07 8.48 -11.08
C PRO A 88 -3.45 9.02 -9.80
N ARG A 89 -2.49 8.30 -9.23
CA ARG A 89 -1.84 8.63 -7.94
C ARG A 89 -0.33 8.73 -8.11
N LEU A 90 0.23 9.85 -7.66
CA LEU A 90 1.67 10.10 -7.61
C LEU A 90 2.15 10.10 -6.16
N GLY A 91 3.18 9.34 -5.86
CA GLY A 91 3.81 9.30 -4.54
C GLY A 91 5.11 10.11 -4.51
N ILE A 92 5.16 11.14 -3.68
CA ILE A 92 6.34 11.97 -3.44
C ILE A 92 6.91 11.58 -2.09
N ASN A 93 8.14 11.12 -2.09
CA ASN A 93 8.84 10.69 -0.89
C ASN A 93 9.46 11.89 -0.17
N THR A 94 9.31 11.98 1.13
CA THR A 94 9.98 12.99 1.97
C THR A 94 10.99 12.38 2.93
N GLY A 95 11.29 11.08 2.78
CA GLY A 95 12.16 10.32 3.68
C GLY A 95 13.04 9.33 2.96
N ARG A 96 12.97 8.08 3.43
CA ARG A 96 13.63 6.98 2.73
C ARG A 96 12.84 6.62 1.49
N LEU A 97 13.52 6.44 0.36
CA LEU A 97 12.93 6.04 -0.91
C LEU A 97 11.90 4.90 -0.72
N GLY A 98 10.69 5.09 -1.26
CA GLY A 98 9.61 4.10 -1.27
C GLY A 98 9.60 3.27 -2.55
N PHE A 99 8.74 2.26 -2.61
CA PHE A 99 8.38 1.57 -3.84
C PHE A 99 7.12 2.15 -4.49
N LEU A 100 6.26 2.77 -3.67
CA LEU A 100 5.06 3.47 -4.10
C LEU A 100 5.31 4.99 -4.20
N ALA A 101 5.82 5.59 -3.12
CA ALA A 101 6.28 6.96 -3.09
C ALA A 101 7.77 7.00 -3.49
N ASP A 102 8.03 7.08 -4.76
CA ASP A 102 9.37 6.93 -5.36
C ASP A 102 9.91 8.21 -6.03
N VAL A 103 9.13 9.29 -6.06
CA VAL A 103 9.63 10.60 -6.48
C VAL A 103 10.34 11.26 -5.32
N SER A 104 11.65 11.52 -5.46
CA SER A 104 12.42 12.23 -4.44
C SER A 104 12.13 13.74 -4.46
N PRO A 105 12.46 14.49 -3.38
CA PRO A 105 12.27 15.94 -3.38
C PRO A 105 13.06 16.67 -4.47
N GLU A 106 14.20 16.13 -4.84
CA GLU A 106 15.08 16.66 -5.88
C GLU A 106 14.45 16.52 -7.27
N GLU A 107 13.70 15.45 -7.49
CA GLU A 107 13.07 15.11 -8.77
C GLU A 107 11.68 15.75 -8.97
N MET A 108 11.14 16.45 -7.96
CA MET A 108 9.77 17.01 -8.03
C MET A 108 9.57 17.89 -9.26
N GLU A 109 10.49 18.85 -9.53
CA GLU A 109 10.35 19.82 -10.62
C GLU A 109 10.32 19.13 -11.97
N ASP A 110 11.28 18.22 -12.22
CA ASP A 110 11.31 17.44 -13.46
C ASP A 110 10.06 16.56 -13.60
N THR A 111 9.59 15.99 -12.49
CA THR A 111 8.39 15.13 -12.48
C THR A 111 7.15 15.93 -12.89
N PHE A 112 6.96 17.15 -12.36
CA PHE A 112 5.81 17.97 -12.74
C PHE A 112 5.93 18.49 -14.17
N ASN A 113 7.14 18.84 -14.63
CA ASN A 113 7.38 19.15 -16.03
C ASN A 113 7.00 17.98 -16.94
N ASP A 114 7.42 16.76 -16.60
CA ASP A 114 7.03 15.55 -17.33
C ASP A 114 5.51 15.35 -17.34
N ILE A 115 4.83 15.55 -16.20
CA ILE A 115 3.36 15.41 -16.08
C ILE A 115 2.64 16.42 -16.99
N TYR A 116 3.01 17.69 -16.96
CA TYR A 116 2.38 18.72 -17.76
C TYR A 116 2.67 18.56 -19.27
N ASN A 117 3.79 17.95 -19.62
CA ASN A 117 4.15 17.60 -21.00
C ASN A 117 3.60 16.23 -21.46
N GLY A 118 2.91 15.50 -20.60
CA GLY A 118 2.38 14.14 -20.92
C GLY A 118 3.46 13.05 -20.97
N ASN A 119 4.67 13.30 -20.45
CA ASN A 119 5.79 12.38 -20.46
C ASN A 119 5.79 11.42 -19.27
N TYR A 120 4.65 10.81 -19.00
CA TYR A 120 4.49 9.83 -17.93
C TYR A 120 3.65 8.64 -18.40
N ARG A 121 3.68 7.57 -17.64
CA ARG A 121 2.81 6.41 -17.86
C ARG A 121 2.00 6.10 -16.61
N ILE A 122 0.88 5.43 -16.82
CA ILE A 122 0.07 4.88 -15.74
C ILE A 122 0.41 3.41 -15.60
N GLU A 123 0.77 3.01 -14.39
CA GLU A 123 0.96 1.62 -14.01
C GLU A 123 -0.23 1.13 -13.17
N ASP A 124 -0.92 0.13 -13.69
CA ASP A 124 -2.02 -0.53 -12.99
C ASP A 124 -1.48 -1.46 -11.91
N ARG A 125 -1.97 -1.32 -10.69
CA ARG A 125 -1.63 -2.20 -9.58
C ARG A 125 -2.84 -3.01 -9.17
N SER A 126 -2.68 -4.32 -9.08
CA SER A 126 -3.72 -5.21 -8.55
C SER A 126 -3.99 -4.92 -7.08
N VAL A 127 -5.24 -5.16 -6.68
CA VAL A 127 -5.75 -4.96 -5.33
C VAL A 127 -6.35 -6.28 -4.87
N LEU A 128 -6.12 -6.67 -3.62
CA LEU A 128 -6.79 -7.78 -2.99
C LEU A 128 -8.07 -7.30 -2.30
N GLN A 129 -9.10 -8.11 -2.39
CA GLN A 129 -10.33 -7.97 -1.60
C GLN A 129 -10.44 -9.12 -0.63
N VAL A 130 -10.84 -8.83 0.61
CA VAL A 130 -11.20 -9.85 1.59
C VAL A 130 -12.65 -9.70 2.00
N SER A 131 -13.32 -10.82 2.17
CA SER A 131 -14.64 -10.92 2.80
C SER A 131 -14.61 -11.97 3.91
N CYS A 132 -15.42 -11.75 4.93
CA CYS A 132 -15.65 -12.69 6.01
C CYS A 132 -17.11 -13.09 5.99
N LYS A 133 -17.39 -14.42 6.00
CA LYS A 133 -18.75 -14.93 5.84
C LYS A 133 -19.61 -14.67 7.09
N GLU A 134 -19.01 -14.81 8.26
CA GLU A 134 -19.71 -14.79 9.56
C GLU A 134 -19.69 -13.41 10.23
N GLN A 135 -18.87 -12.48 9.73
CA GLN A 135 -18.66 -11.15 10.32
C GLN A 135 -18.44 -10.12 9.24
N GLU A 136 -19.18 -9.03 9.29
CA GLU A 136 -18.86 -7.88 8.45
C GLU A 136 -17.58 -7.19 8.95
N LEU A 137 -16.64 -6.99 8.04
CA LEU A 137 -15.41 -6.23 8.33
C LEU A 137 -15.75 -4.74 8.41
N LYS A 138 -15.37 -4.11 9.52
CA LYS A 138 -15.68 -2.69 9.78
C LYS A 138 -14.88 -1.73 8.93
N GLY A 139 -13.68 -2.15 8.54
CA GLY A 139 -12.76 -1.34 7.75
C GLY A 139 -12.92 -1.51 6.24
N TYR A 140 -12.15 -0.76 5.49
CA TYR A 140 -12.06 -0.88 4.03
C TYR A 140 -11.43 -2.22 3.65
N PRO A 141 -12.17 -3.14 2.99
CA PRO A 141 -11.78 -4.55 2.85
C PRO A 141 -10.81 -4.81 1.67
N PHE A 142 -10.10 -3.78 1.23
CA PHE A 142 -9.19 -3.86 0.09
C PHE A 142 -7.76 -3.52 0.49
N GLY A 143 -6.79 -4.31 0.01
CA GLY A 143 -5.36 -4.13 0.22
C GLY A 143 -4.61 -3.97 -1.10
N LEU A 144 -3.81 -2.91 -1.19
CA LEU A 144 -2.88 -2.69 -2.30
C LEU A 144 -1.60 -3.52 -2.11
N ASN A 145 -1.11 -3.60 -0.87
CA ASN A 145 0.04 -4.42 -0.54
C ASN A 145 -0.35 -5.84 -0.17
N GLU A 146 -1.04 -6.01 0.97
CA GLU A 146 -1.31 -7.34 1.51
C GLU A 146 -2.53 -7.40 2.42
N ILE A 147 -3.01 -8.63 2.57
CA ILE A 147 -3.93 -9.05 3.62
C ILE A 147 -3.18 -10.07 4.48
N ALA A 148 -3.02 -9.77 5.76
CA ALA A 148 -2.36 -10.64 6.72
C ALA A 148 -3.36 -11.17 7.75
N VAL A 149 -3.32 -12.48 7.99
CA VAL A 149 -4.00 -13.13 9.11
C VAL A 149 -2.95 -13.41 10.16
N LEU A 150 -3.13 -12.90 11.38
CA LEU A 150 -2.12 -12.96 12.43
C LEU A 150 -2.74 -13.46 13.73
N LYS A 151 -1.95 -14.15 14.53
CA LYS A 151 -2.33 -14.46 15.91
C LYS A 151 -2.54 -13.17 16.69
N ARG A 152 -3.51 -13.16 17.60
CA ARG A 152 -3.73 -12.03 18.50
C ARG A 152 -2.81 -12.11 19.73
N ASP A 153 -2.66 -13.31 20.29
CA ASP A 153 -1.94 -13.53 21.53
C ASP A 153 -0.53 -14.07 21.28
N SER A 154 0.39 -13.74 22.16
CA SER A 154 1.81 -14.09 22.02
C SER A 154 2.11 -15.55 22.30
N SER A 155 1.24 -16.27 23.04
CA SER A 155 1.56 -17.57 23.64
C SER A 155 1.32 -18.80 22.77
N SER A 156 0.55 -18.68 21.67
CA SER A 156 0.22 -19.84 20.83
C SER A 156 0.18 -19.46 19.35
N MET A 157 0.54 -20.43 18.51
CA MET A 157 0.31 -20.34 17.06
C MET A 157 -1.18 -20.50 16.76
N ILE A 158 -1.57 -20.10 15.57
CA ILE A 158 -2.90 -20.36 15.00
C ILE A 158 -2.78 -21.44 13.91
N SER A 159 -3.88 -22.17 13.69
CA SER A 159 -4.01 -23.09 12.56
C SER A 159 -4.83 -22.43 11.48
N ILE A 160 -4.26 -22.31 10.29
CA ILE A 160 -4.89 -21.66 9.13
C ILE A 160 -5.08 -22.71 8.04
N HIS A 161 -6.31 -23.26 7.95
CA HIS A 161 -6.69 -24.19 6.90
C HIS A 161 -6.87 -23.43 5.60
N THR A 162 -6.02 -23.69 4.63
CA THR A 162 -5.95 -22.93 3.38
C THR A 162 -6.40 -23.79 2.22
N ALA A 163 -7.34 -23.27 1.44
CA ALA A 163 -7.75 -23.84 0.16
C ALA A 163 -7.63 -22.80 -0.95
N ILE A 164 -7.33 -23.26 -2.17
CA ILE A 164 -7.21 -22.45 -3.38
C ILE A 164 -8.18 -23.00 -4.43
N ASN A 165 -9.11 -22.17 -4.91
CA ASN A 165 -10.21 -22.59 -5.80
C ASN A 165 -10.96 -23.84 -5.28
N GLY A 166 -11.16 -23.90 -3.96
CA GLY A 166 -11.80 -25.03 -3.28
C GLY A 166 -10.92 -26.26 -3.07
N ALA A 167 -9.72 -26.33 -3.65
CA ALA A 167 -8.77 -27.41 -3.42
C ALA A 167 -7.93 -27.15 -2.17
N TYR A 168 -7.91 -28.10 -1.23
CA TYR A 168 -7.08 -28.00 -0.02
C TYR A 168 -5.60 -27.90 -0.37
N LEU A 169 -4.94 -26.85 0.12
CA LEU A 169 -3.51 -26.66 -0.04
C LEU A 169 -2.74 -27.26 1.15
N THR A 170 -2.99 -26.73 2.33
CA THR A 170 -2.35 -27.17 3.59
C THR A 170 -2.99 -26.48 4.79
N THR A 171 -2.63 -26.95 5.98
CA THR A 171 -2.90 -26.25 7.24
C THR A 171 -1.60 -25.64 7.76
N TYR A 172 -1.51 -24.32 7.75
CA TYR A 172 -0.37 -23.60 8.33
C TYR A 172 -0.55 -23.53 9.85
N GLN A 173 0.37 -24.14 10.60
CA GLN A 173 0.56 -23.85 12.02
C GLN A 173 1.65 -22.78 12.13
N ALA A 174 1.26 -21.54 12.41
CA ALA A 174 2.14 -20.40 12.29
C ALA A 174 1.69 -19.24 13.19
N ASP A 175 2.51 -18.20 13.27
CA ASP A 175 2.11 -16.91 13.87
C ASP A 175 1.15 -16.13 12.96
N GLY A 176 1.10 -16.49 11.69
CA GLY A 176 0.20 -15.91 10.71
C GLY A 176 0.47 -16.33 9.27
N LEU A 177 -0.29 -15.74 8.35
CA LEU A 177 -0.18 -15.93 6.92
C LEU A 177 -0.39 -14.59 6.22
N VAL A 178 0.50 -14.24 5.30
CA VAL A 178 0.43 -13.01 4.51
C VAL A 178 0.13 -13.34 3.07
N ILE A 179 -0.91 -12.74 2.54
CA ILE A 179 -1.31 -12.83 1.14
C ILE A 179 -1.01 -11.48 0.50
N ALA A 180 0.01 -11.43 -0.37
CA ALA A 180 0.55 -10.19 -0.91
C ALA A 180 0.38 -10.09 -2.43
N THR A 181 0.04 -8.89 -2.90
CA THR A 181 0.13 -8.51 -4.32
C THR A 181 1.61 -8.39 -4.74
N PRO A 182 1.91 -8.26 -6.04
CA PRO A 182 3.26 -7.89 -6.48
C PRO A 182 3.76 -6.59 -5.84
N THR A 183 2.88 -5.61 -5.63
CA THR A 183 3.20 -4.37 -4.93
C THR A 183 3.61 -4.62 -3.48
N GLY A 184 2.85 -5.46 -2.76
CA GLY A 184 3.11 -5.83 -1.37
C GLY A 184 4.27 -6.80 -1.17
N SER A 185 4.80 -7.40 -2.25
CA SER A 185 5.96 -8.30 -2.17
C SER A 185 7.21 -7.65 -1.58
N THR A 186 7.29 -6.31 -1.64
CA THR A 186 8.37 -5.51 -1.06
C THR A 186 8.01 -4.87 0.30
N ALA A 187 6.85 -5.23 0.87
CA ALA A 187 6.36 -4.75 2.18
C ALA A 187 6.48 -5.84 3.26
N TYR A 188 5.41 -6.18 3.96
CA TYR A 188 5.45 -7.16 5.05
C TYR A 188 5.88 -8.54 4.57
N SER A 189 5.42 -8.97 3.39
CA SER A 189 5.83 -10.26 2.78
C SER A 189 7.35 -10.40 2.68
N LEU A 190 8.07 -9.33 2.31
CA LEU A 190 9.52 -9.34 2.24
C LEU A 190 10.17 -9.62 3.60
N SER A 191 9.67 -8.99 4.66
CA SER A 191 10.21 -9.09 6.02
C SER A 191 10.14 -10.51 6.61
N ILE A 192 9.24 -11.34 6.08
CA ILE A 192 9.03 -12.73 6.50
C ILE A 192 9.57 -13.75 5.48
N GLY A 193 10.42 -13.30 4.54
CA GLY A 193 11.08 -14.17 3.58
C GLY A 193 10.28 -14.49 2.32
N GLY A 194 9.25 -13.70 2.01
CA GLY A 194 8.52 -13.78 0.74
C GLY A 194 9.38 -13.33 -0.45
N PRO A 195 9.05 -13.79 -1.67
CA PRO A 195 9.78 -13.42 -2.88
C PRO A 195 9.52 -11.97 -3.29
N VAL A 196 10.51 -11.31 -3.88
CA VAL A 196 10.29 -10.04 -4.61
C VAL A 196 9.62 -10.38 -5.93
N ILE A 197 8.47 -9.76 -6.17
CA ILE A 197 7.67 -9.96 -7.37
C ILE A 197 7.65 -8.66 -8.17
N VAL A 198 7.96 -8.76 -9.46
CA VAL A 198 7.95 -7.59 -10.36
C VAL A 198 6.52 -7.06 -10.50
N PRO A 199 6.29 -5.74 -10.43
CA PRO A 199 4.99 -5.16 -10.77
C PRO A 199 4.47 -5.65 -12.13
N HIS A 200 3.15 -5.71 -12.29
CA HIS A 200 2.45 -6.24 -13.47
C HIS A 200 2.54 -7.77 -13.69
N SER A 201 3.16 -8.52 -12.80
CA SER A 201 2.95 -9.97 -12.82
C SER A 201 1.54 -10.27 -12.27
N ASN A 202 0.78 -11.09 -12.96
CA ASN A 202 -0.57 -11.47 -12.54
C ASN A 202 -0.49 -12.59 -11.49
N THR A 203 0.11 -12.29 -10.33
CA THR A 203 0.38 -13.27 -9.28
C THR A 203 0.06 -12.74 -7.89
N ILE A 204 -0.09 -13.66 -6.94
CA ILE A 204 -0.23 -13.42 -5.50
C ILE A 204 0.79 -14.30 -4.78
N ALA A 205 1.50 -13.74 -3.80
CA ALA A 205 2.36 -14.51 -2.91
C ALA A 205 1.62 -14.86 -1.62
N ILE A 206 1.72 -16.11 -1.19
CA ILE A 206 1.25 -16.60 0.11
C ILE A 206 2.49 -16.95 0.94
N THR A 207 2.73 -16.20 2.01
CA THR A 207 3.94 -16.32 2.82
C THR A 207 3.56 -16.55 4.29
N PRO A 208 3.94 -17.67 4.91
CA PRO A 208 3.67 -17.92 6.32
C PRO A 208 4.59 -17.11 7.23
N VAL A 209 4.06 -16.68 8.37
CA VAL A 209 4.80 -15.97 9.42
C VAL A 209 5.26 -16.97 10.48
N ALA A 210 6.55 -17.17 10.65
CA ALA A 210 7.13 -18.08 11.63
C ALA A 210 6.42 -19.46 11.68
N PRO A 211 6.35 -20.21 10.57
CA PRO A 211 5.66 -21.50 10.55
C PRO A 211 6.40 -22.53 11.39
N HIS A 212 5.65 -23.41 12.07
CA HIS A 212 6.22 -24.52 12.83
C HIS A 212 6.86 -25.58 11.91
N SER A 213 6.26 -25.81 10.74
CA SER A 213 6.78 -26.80 9.79
C SER A 213 7.96 -26.27 9.01
N LEU A 214 9.08 -27.02 9.05
CA LEU A 214 10.30 -26.68 8.32
C LEU A 214 10.18 -26.87 6.79
N ASN A 215 9.15 -27.59 6.32
CA ASN A 215 8.96 -27.91 4.90
C ASN A 215 8.10 -26.88 4.17
N VAL A 216 7.46 -25.96 4.88
CA VAL A 216 6.64 -24.93 4.29
C VAL A 216 7.53 -23.79 3.73
N ARG A 217 7.20 -23.34 2.54
CA ARG A 217 7.85 -22.21 1.86
C ARG A 217 6.80 -21.27 1.32
N PRO A 218 7.14 -19.99 1.07
CA PRO A 218 6.25 -19.11 0.31
C PRO A 218 5.89 -19.73 -1.05
N ILE A 219 4.64 -19.58 -1.43
CA ILE A 219 4.13 -20.03 -2.74
C ILE A 219 3.59 -18.84 -3.52
N VAL A 220 3.81 -18.83 -4.83
CA VAL A 220 3.26 -17.85 -5.74
C VAL A 220 2.22 -18.52 -6.63
N ILE A 221 1.04 -17.92 -6.72
CA ILE A 221 -0.10 -18.42 -7.46
C ILE A 221 -0.61 -17.35 -8.45
N ASN A 222 -1.52 -17.71 -9.36
CA ASN A 222 -2.18 -16.75 -10.23
C ASN A 222 -3.10 -15.82 -9.42
N ASP A 223 -3.20 -14.55 -9.81
CA ASP A 223 -3.98 -13.54 -9.09
C ASP A 223 -5.51 -13.65 -9.31
N ASP A 224 -5.95 -14.46 -10.27
CA ASP A 224 -7.36 -14.78 -10.51
C ASP A 224 -7.88 -15.95 -9.66
N TRP A 225 -7.01 -16.57 -8.85
CA TRP A 225 -7.40 -17.66 -7.97
C TRP A 225 -7.97 -17.13 -6.64
N GLU A 226 -9.02 -17.80 -6.18
CA GLU A 226 -9.64 -17.51 -4.89
C GLU A 226 -8.95 -18.28 -3.77
N ILE A 227 -8.62 -17.59 -2.69
CA ILE A 227 -8.01 -18.16 -1.49
C ILE A 227 -9.06 -18.18 -0.38
N THR A 228 -9.31 -19.34 0.20
CA THR A 228 -10.20 -19.51 1.36
C THR A 228 -9.37 -19.90 2.56
N LEU A 229 -9.61 -19.23 3.69
CA LEU A 229 -8.93 -19.47 4.97
C LEU A 229 -9.98 -19.74 6.06
N ASP A 230 -9.84 -20.88 6.73
CA ASP A 230 -10.56 -21.19 7.98
C ASP A 230 -9.55 -21.16 9.12
N ILE A 231 -9.82 -20.40 10.18
CA ILE A 231 -8.85 -20.11 11.23
C ILE A 231 -9.30 -20.70 12.56
N GLU A 232 -8.41 -21.47 13.20
CA GLU A 232 -8.53 -21.93 14.57
C GLU A 232 -7.51 -21.24 15.46
N SER A 233 -7.95 -20.76 16.62
CA SER A 233 -7.12 -20.03 17.58
C SER A 233 -7.50 -20.39 19.01
N ARG A 234 -6.53 -20.70 19.86
CA ARG A 234 -6.77 -20.99 21.29
C ARG A 234 -7.40 -19.81 22.06
N SER A 235 -7.18 -18.60 21.60
CA SER A 235 -7.78 -17.40 22.19
C SER A 235 -9.17 -17.08 21.63
N HIS A 236 -9.71 -17.95 20.77
CA HIS A 236 -10.98 -17.75 20.06
C HIS A 236 -11.06 -16.48 19.21
N ASN A 237 -9.90 -15.87 18.94
CA ASN A 237 -9.80 -14.66 18.13
C ASN A 237 -8.47 -14.65 17.35
N PHE A 238 -8.48 -13.94 16.22
CA PHE A 238 -7.30 -13.63 15.43
C PHE A 238 -7.37 -12.19 14.91
N LEU A 239 -6.29 -11.69 14.35
CA LEU A 239 -6.24 -10.40 13.71
C LEU A 239 -6.23 -10.58 12.19
N ILE A 240 -7.02 -9.74 11.51
CA ILE A 240 -6.85 -9.48 10.09
C ILE A 240 -6.24 -8.09 9.94
N ALA A 241 -5.17 -7.97 9.16
CA ALA A 241 -4.53 -6.70 8.87
C ALA A 241 -4.51 -6.48 7.34
N ILE A 242 -5.03 -5.33 6.90
CA ILE A 242 -5.13 -4.96 5.49
C ILE A 242 -4.34 -3.68 5.29
N ASP A 243 -3.20 -3.73 4.59
CA ASP A 243 -2.28 -2.60 4.46
C ASP A 243 -1.99 -1.91 5.80
N GLY A 244 -1.74 -2.69 6.87
CA GLY A 244 -1.45 -2.21 8.22
C GLY A 244 -2.66 -1.78 9.06
N ARG A 245 -3.88 -1.78 8.52
CA ARG A 245 -5.12 -1.53 9.27
C ARG A 245 -5.63 -2.85 9.82
N SER A 246 -5.65 -3.01 11.14
CA SER A 246 -6.02 -4.28 11.77
C SER A 246 -7.37 -4.23 12.47
N GLU A 247 -8.10 -5.34 12.41
CA GLU A 247 -9.27 -5.60 13.24
C GLU A 247 -9.27 -7.04 13.77
N THR A 248 -10.02 -7.25 14.83
CA THR A 248 -10.14 -8.57 15.46
C THR A 248 -11.32 -9.34 14.86
N CYS A 249 -11.05 -10.58 14.44
CA CYS A 249 -12.06 -11.54 14.00
C CYS A 249 -12.16 -12.71 14.99
N ARG A 250 -13.32 -13.37 15.01
CA ARG A 250 -13.54 -14.57 15.81
C ARG A 250 -13.05 -15.81 15.09
N GLU A 251 -12.57 -16.80 15.82
CA GLU A 251 -12.28 -18.12 15.25
C GLU A 251 -13.54 -18.73 14.63
N GLY A 252 -13.35 -19.67 13.70
CA GLY A 252 -14.46 -20.25 12.93
C GLY A 252 -14.99 -19.35 11.83
N SER A 253 -14.49 -18.11 11.73
CA SER A 253 -14.80 -17.23 10.61
C SER A 253 -14.03 -17.66 9.37
N ARG A 254 -14.77 -17.82 8.25
CA ARG A 254 -14.18 -18.11 6.94
C ARG A 254 -13.87 -16.83 6.22
N LEU A 255 -12.60 -16.64 5.89
CA LEU A 255 -12.15 -15.55 5.04
C LEU A 255 -12.03 -16.02 3.59
N THR A 256 -12.53 -15.20 2.67
CA THR A 256 -12.31 -15.38 1.22
C THR A 256 -11.51 -14.19 0.71
N ILE A 257 -10.37 -14.47 0.10
CA ILE A 257 -9.47 -13.46 -0.47
C ILE A 257 -9.37 -13.68 -1.97
N ARG A 258 -9.59 -12.62 -2.73
CA ARG A 258 -9.53 -12.61 -4.19
C ARG A 258 -9.01 -11.28 -4.71
N LYS A 259 -8.66 -11.24 -5.97
CA LYS A 259 -8.40 -9.99 -6.68
C LYS A 259 -9.67 -9.14 -6.75
N ALA A 260 -9.54 -7.86 -6.49
CA ALA A 260 -10.64 -6.92 -6.63
C ALA A 260 -10.95 -6.64 -8.11
N ASP A 261 -12.19 -6.21 -8.38
CA ASP A 261 -12.66 -5.89 -9.74
C ASP A 261 -12.11 -4.56 -10.28
N TYR A 262 -11.25 -3.90 -9.52
CA TYR A 262 -10.62 -2.63 -9.90
C TYR A 262 -9.10 -2.67 -9.62
N LYS A 263 -8.40 -1.74 -10.24
CA LYS A 263 -6.97 -1.54 -10.07
C LYS A 263 -6.67 -0.15 -9.53
N ILE A 264 -5.49 0.03 -8.98
CA ILE A 264 -4.97 1.33 -8.56
C ILE A 264 -3.97 1.82 -9.60
N ASN A 265 -4.25 3.01 -10.14
CA ASN A 265 -3.44 3.66 -11.16
C ASN A 265 -2.33 4.47 -10.50
N VAL A 266 -1.08 4.07 -10.73
CA VAL A 266 0.12 4.74 -10.20
C VAL A 266 0.82 5.48 -11.33
N VAL A 267 1.06 6.77 -11.13
CA VAL A 267 1.82 7.60 -12.07
C VAL A 267 3.30 7.29 -11.94
N LYS A 268 3.95 7.03 -13.05
CA LYS A 268 5.40 6.83 -13.14
C LYS A 268 5.99 7.66 -14.28
N ARG A 269 7.13 8.29 -14.04
CA ARG A 269 7.90 8.92 -15.12
C ARG A 269 8.32 7.84 -16.13
N ASN A 270 8.41 8.20 -17.41
CA ASN A 270 8.85 7.25 -18.44
C ASN A 270 10.29 6.74 -18.20
N SER A 271 11.13 7.55 -17.53
CA SER A 271 12.49 7.19 -17.13
C SER A 271 12.56 6.24 -15.91
N HIS A 272 11.45 6.05 -15.19
CA HIS A 272 11.44 5.18 -14.00
C HIS A 272 11.63 3.71 -14.37
N ILE A 273 12.58 3.04 -13.70
CA ILE A 273 12.87 1.61 -13.86
C ILE A 273 12.80 0.95 -12.47
N PHE A 274 11.91 -0.02 -12.30
CA PHE A 274 11.71 -0.75 -11.04
C PHE A 274 13.02 -1.31 -10.45
N PHE A 275 13.90 -1.86 -11.29
CA PHE A 275 15.17 -2.42 -10.83
C PHE A 275 16.14 -1.38 -10.28
N ASN A 276 16.03 -0.11 -10.69
CA ASN A 276 16.80 0.98 -10.08
C ASN A 276 16.31 1.24 -8.65
N THR A 277 14.99 1.31 -8.44
CA THR A 277 14.40 1.43 -7.10
C THR A 277 14.81 0.26 -6.21
N LEU A 278 14.77 -0.97 -6.74
CA LEU A 278 15.18 -2.17 -6.00
C LEU A 278 16.64 -2.08 -5.54
N ARG A 279 17.57 -1.72 -6.44
CA ARG A 279 18.99 -1.55 -6.10
C ARG A 279 19.21 -0.43 -5.09
N ASN A 280 18.61 0.72 -5.32
CA ASN A 280 18.85 1.91 -4.49
C ASN A 280 18.24 1.78 -3.10
N LYS A 281 17.06 1.15 -2.99
CA LYS A 281 16.36 1.00 -1.71
C LYS A 281 16.88 -0.18 -0.89
N MET A 282 17.20 -1.30 -1.53
CA MET A 282 17.54 -2.54 -0.85
C MET A 282 19.05 -2.87 -0.93
N MET A 283 19.84 -2.04 -1.58
CA MET A 283 21.25 -2.34 -1.88
C MET A 283 21.39 -3.71 -2.59
N TRP A 284 20.44 -4.02 -3.47
CA TRP A 284 20.34 -5.33 -4.12
C TRP A 284 21.60 -5.67 -4.91
N GLY A 285 22.28 -6.74 -4.50
CA GLY A 285 23.53 -7.17 -5.12
C GLY A 285 24.75 -6.36 -4.71
N ALA A 286 24.64 -5.39 -3.78
CA ALA A 286 25.81 -4.70 -3.25
C ALA A 286 26.61 -5.65 -2.34
N ASP A 287 27.86 -5.87 -2.69
CA ASP A 287 28.80 -6.57 -1.80
C ASP A 287 29.35 -5.54 -0.79
N GLY A 288 29.10 -5.77 0.51
CA GLY A 288 29.57 -4.90 1.60
C GLY A 288 31.10 -4.85 1.77
N ARG A 289 31.85 -5.36 0.80
CA ARG A 289 33.32 -5.40 0.75
C ARG A 289 33.93 -4.48 -0.28
N GLY A 290 33.14 -3.53 -0.84
CA GLY A 290 33.60 -2.49 -1.74
C GLY A 290 33.65 -1.13 -1.10
#